data_e882dc18bd2b1e3ea00c65ba5db64ee2
#
_entry.id   e882dc18bd2b1e3ea00c65ba5db64ee2
#
_cell.length_a   1.000
_cell.length_b   1.000
_cell.length_c   1.000
_cell.angle_alpha   90.00
_cell.angle_beta   90.00
_cell.angle_gamma   90.00
#
_symmetry.space_group_name_H-M   'P 1'
#
loop_
_entity.id
_entity.type
_entity.pdbx_description
1 polymer ?
#
loop_
_entity_poly.entity_id
_entity_poly.type
_entity_poly.pdbx_seq_one_letter_code
_entity_poly.pdbx_strand_id
1 'polypeptide(L)'
;MKVMAQIAMVMNLDKCIGCHTCSVTCKQVWTNREGTEYIWFNNVETRPGVGYPRGWEDQKKWKGGWKRTATGRLVPRQGGRVASLAKIFANPTQPTMKDYYEPWTYEYDKLLQAPANSRAIPTARAKSTITGEHIDKPEWGPNWDDDLGGSMETLDQDPVLHQMNLQVAKTIEDAYMFYLPRICEHCLNPTCVSACPSGAMYKRTEDGIVLVDQDQCRGWRMCVSACPYKKVYFNHNTGKAEKCTLCYPRLEVGQPTICSETCVGRLRYMGVLLYDADRVTWAASQEDERDLYRAQREILLDPFDPQVVAQAQANGVPHSWITAAQQSPIWKLITEYEVALPLHPEFRTLPMVWYVPPLSPVVDQVTASGSDGEDHRVLLSAISQMRIPLEYLAGLFTAGDTAPVELALRRLAAMRSYMRDVFVDNPTNEEIPASVGMTPEKVKEMYRLLSIAKYDDRFVIPTAHPEMPRGIKELEGCPVSYDVEAFHGLAPATSNRPMGGSSPEGRQMLPLEVVR
;
A
#
# COMPACT_ATOMS: atom_id res chain seq x y z
N MET A 1 1.42 -21.74 -20.67
CA MET A 1 1.25 -20.38 -20.11
C MET A 1 -0.20 -20.20 -19.68
N LYS A 2 -0.44 -19.98 -18.40
CA LYS A 2 -1.78 -19.71 -17.86
C LYS A 2 -1.92 -18.21 -17.62
N VAL A 3 -2.55 -17.52 -18.55
CA VAL A 3 -2.78 -16.07 -18.43
C VAL A 3 -3.93 -15.81 -17.49
N MET A 4 -3.68 -14.99 -16.47
CA MET A 4 -4.66 -14.53 -15.49
C MET A 4 -4.62 -13.01 -15.41
N ALA A 5 -5.72 -12.41 -14.94
CA ALA A 5 -5.81 -10.98 -14.71
C ALA A 5 -5.78 -10.66 -13.22
N GLN A 6 -5.22 -9.50 -12.87
CA GLN A 6 -5.27 -8.99 -11.51
C GLN A 6 -5.38 -7.47 -11.50
N ILE A 7 -6.19 -6.94 -10.58
CA ILE A 7 -6.19 -5.51 -10.27
C ILE A 7 -4.93 -5.21 -9.45
N ALA A 8 -4.24 -4.16 -9.87
CA ALA A 8 -3.03 -3.68 -9.22
C ALA A 8 -3.10 -2.18 -8.98
N MET A 9 -2.22 -1.68 -8.13
CA MET A 9 -2.13 -0.27 -7.78
C MET A 9 -0.68 0.21 -7.91
N VAL A 10 -0.50 1.45 -8.38
CA VAL A 10 0.77 2.18 -8.26
C VAL A 10 0.54 3.42 -7.41
N MET A 11 1.47 3.71 -6.52
CA MET A 11 1.48 4.91 -5.68
C MET A 11 2.70 5.77 -6.02
N ASN A 12 2.48 6.98 -6.50
CA ASN A 12 3.55 7.92 -6.79
C ASN A 12 3.96 8.67 -5.52
N LEU A 13 5.06 8.26 -4.88
CA LEU A 13 5.53 8.82 -3.61
C LEU A 13 5.96 10.28 -3.73
N ASP A 14 6.42 10.69 -4.90
CA ASP A 14 6.81 12.06 -5.19
C ASP A 14 5.68 13.10 -4.99
N LYS A 15 4.43 12.64 -4.99
CA LYS A 15 3.24 13.47 -4.80
C LYS A 15 2.61 13.31 -3.41
N CYS A 16 3.16 12.46 -2.55
CA CYS A 16 2.62 12.25 -1.21
C CYS A 16 3.09 13.36 -0.26
N ILE A 17 2.14 14.09 0.30
CA ILE A 17 2.38 15.17 1.25
C ILE A 17 2.07 14.79 2.71
N GLY A 18 1.83 13.51 2.99
CA GLY A 18 1.53 13.04 4.34
C GLY A 18 0.22 13.56 4.95
N CYS A 19 -0.75 13.98 4.15
CA CYS A 19 -2.00 14.59 4.64
C CYS A 19 -2.97 13.63 5.34
N HIS A 20 -2.71 12.32 5.31
CA HIS A 20 -3.50 11.25 5.92
C HIS A 20 -4.98 11.15 5.50
N THR A 21 -5.49 11.97 4.59
CA THR A 21 -6.88 11.92 4.13
C THR A 21 -7.29 10.52 3.69
N CYS A 22 -6.43 9.81 2.95
CA CYS A 22 -6.66 8.44 2.53
C CYS A 22 -6.77 7.45 3.72
N SER A 23 -6.04 7.68 4.81
CA SER A 23 -6.06 6.85 6.02
C SER A 23 -7.35 7.07 6.80
N VAL A 24 -7.71 8.34 7.03
CA VAL A 24 -8.92 8.71 7.78
C VAL A 24 -10.18 8.24 7.05
N THR A 25 -10.28 8.46 5.74
CA THR A 25 -11.43 8.03 4.95
C THR A 25 -11.57 6.50 4.95
N CYS A 26 -10.45 5.79 4.76
CA CYS A 26 -10.44 4.33 4.83
C CYS A 26 -10.87 3.84 6.24
N LYS A 27 -10.40 4.51 7.29
CA LYS A 27 -10.77 4.22 8.68
C LYS A 27 -12.27 4.36 8.89
N GLN A 28 -12.85 5.46 8.45
CA GLN A 28 -14.28 5.74 8.59
C GLN A 28 -15.16 4.71 7.87
N VAL A 29 -14.76 4.31 6.66
CA VAL A 29 -15.54 3.36 5.86
C VAL A 29 -15.42 1.93 6.37
N TRP A 30 -14.22 1.50 6.78
CA TRP A 30 -13.95 0.08 7.01
C TRP A 30 -13.72 -0.32 8.47
N THR A 31 -13.10 0.53 9.26
CA THR A 31 -12.62 0.16 10.60
C THR A 31 -13.04 1.13 11.71
N ASN A 32 -14.13 1.89 11.49
CA ASN A 32 -14.72 2.75 12.52
C ASN A 32 -15.84 2.01 13.27
N ARG A 33 -15.47 0.97 14.04
CA ARG A 33 -16.39 0.12 14.81
C ARG A 33 -15.64 -0.59 15.93
N GLU A 34 -16.39 -1.11 16.87
CA GLU A 34 -15.85 -1.80 18.06
C GLU A 34 -14.95 -2.99 17.69
N GLY A 35 -13.84 -3.10 18.39
CA GLY A 35 -12.82 -4.14 18.19
C GLY A 35 -11.86 -3.87 17.04
N THR A 36 -12.04 -2.76 16.32
CA THR A 36 -11.17 -2.36 15.21
C THR A 36 -10.50 -1.00 15.41
N GLU A 37 -10.55 -0.46 16.62
CA GLU A 37 -10.05 0.86 16.97
C GLU A 37 -8.58 1.06 16.59
N TYR A 38 -7.76 0.04 16.86
CA TYR A 38 -6.32 0.04 16.52
C TYR A 38 -6.02 -0.32 15.06
N ILE A 39 -7.01 -0.76 14.28
CA ILE A 39 -6.83 -1.27 12.92
C ILE A 39 -6.82 -0.13 11.91
N TRP A 40 -5.78 -0.09 11.08
CA TRP A 40 -5.66 0.84 9.95
C TRP A 40 -5.34 0.06 8.67
N PHE A 41 -6.34 -0.16 7.83
CA PHE A 41 -6.12 -0.84 6.55
C PHE A 41 -5.21 -0.04 5.64
N ASN A 42 -5.39 1.28 5.61
CA ASN A 42 -4.48 2.22 4.98
C ASN A 42 -3.85 3.11 6.05
N ASN A 43 -2.54 3.27 6.01
CA ASN A 43 -1.79 4.23 6.80
C ASN A 43 -0.72 4.88 5.93
N VAL A 44 -0.20 6.01 6.36
CA VAL A 44 0.91 6.71 5.70
C VAL A 44 2.04 6.80 6.71
N GLU A 45 3.20 6.31 6.35
CA GLU A 45 4.39 6.29 7.20
C GLU A 45 5.38 7.34 6.73
N THR A 46 6.04 8.02 7.66
CA THR A 46 7.23 8.79 7.37
C THR A 46 8.42 7.85 7.23
N ARG A 47 9.24 8.07 6.22
CA ARG A 47 10.43 7.27 5.96
C ARG A 47 11.68 8.16 5.80
N PRO A 48 12.78 7.77 6.41
CA PRO A 48 13.00 6.67 7.36
C PRO A 48 12.13 6.78 8.62
N GLY A 49 11.79 5.64 9.26
CA GLY A 49 10.96 5.60 10.47
C GLY A 49 10.52 4.19 10.88
N VAL A 50 9.86 4.10 12.03
CA VAL A 50 9.53 2.81 12.66
C VAL A 50 8.39 2.03 12.00
N GLY A 51 7.50 2.70 11.29
CA GLY A 51 6.35 2.07 10.62
C GLY A 51 5.22 1.60 11.56
N TYR A 52 4.16 1.00 10.98
CA TYR A 52 2.99 0.52 11.68
C TYR A 52 2.57 -0.89 11.22
N PRO A 53 2.59 -1.90 12.11
CA PRO A 53 3.12 -1.88 13.48
C PRO A 53 4.62 -1.58 13.52
N ARG A 54 5.10 -1.16 14.70
CA ARG A 54 6.51 -0.76 14.90
C ARG A 54 7.47 -1.84 14.47
N GLY A 55 8.45 -1.48 13.64
CA GLY A 55 9.48 -2.39 13.14
C GLY A 55 8.93 -3.54 12.29
N TRP A 56 7.84 -3.33 11.54
CA TRP A 56 7.19 -4.40 10.76
C TRP A 56 8.12 -5.02 9.70
N GLU A 57 9.14 -4.32 9.26
CA GLU A 57 10.13 -4.78 8.27
C GLU A 57 11.13 -5.78 8.84
N ASP A 58 11.32 -5.80 10.17
CA ASP A 58 12.24 -6.75 10.82
C ASP A 58 11.70 -8.19 10.76
N GLN A 59 12.05 -8.88 9.68
CA GLN A 59 11.64 -10.27 9.51
C GLN A 59 12.50 -11.27 10.32
N LYS A 60 13.55 -10.83 11.02
CA LYS A 60 14.23 -11.65 12.04
C LYS A 60 13.32 -11.82 13.25
N LYS A 61 12.62 -10.76 13.64
CA LYS A 61 11.60 -10.75 14.69
C LYS A 61 10.29 -11.42 14.21
N TRP A 62 9.74 -10.95 13.11
CA TRP A 62 8.37 -11.27 12.69
C TRP A 62 8.22 -12.56 11.89
N LYS A 63 9.27 -12.99 11.20
CA LYS A 63 9.30 -14.22 10.39
C LYS A 63 8.15 -14.35 9.39
N GLY A 64 7.70 -13.22 8.81
CA GLY A 64 6.71 -13.21 7.74
C GLY A 64 7.31 -13.54 6.37
N GLY A 65 6.43 -13.76 5.37
CA GLY A 65 6.87 -14.05 4.02
C GLY A 65 7.39 -15.46 3.80
N TRP A 66 8.05 -15.66 2.67
CA TRP A 66 8.64 -16.92 2.26
C TRP A 66 10.16 -16.94 2.44
N LYS A 67 10.72 -18.11 2.57
CA LYS A 67 12.14 -18.38 2.42
C LYS A 67 12.39 -19.46 1.38
N ARG A 68 13.47 -19.35 0.63
CA ARG A 68 13.96 -20.39 -0.27
C ARG A 68 14.82 -21.36 0.51
N THR A 69 14.60 -22.64 0.35
CA THR A 69 15.47 -23.70 0.91
C THR A 69 16.69 -23.90 0.00
N ALA A 70 17.71 -24.59 0.49
CA ALA A 70 18.87 -24.97 -0.32
C ALA A 70 18.49 -25.77 -1.59
N THR A 71 17.35 -26.49 -1.55
CA THR A 71 16.82 -27.24 -2.70
C THR A 71 15.97 -26.37 -3.65
N GLY A 72 15.91 -25.06 -3.47
CA GLY A 72 15.12 -24.13 -4.31
C GLY A 72 13.63 -24.06 -3.97
N ARG A 73 13.14 -24.85 -3.03
CA ARG A 73 11.71 -24.86 -2.65
C ARG A 73 11.36 -23.67 -1.76
N LEU A 74 10.21 -23.06 -2.02
CA LEU A 74 9.65 -22.02 -1.14
C LEU A 74 8.93 -22.65 0.06
N VAL A 75 9.24 -22.16 1.25
CA VAL A 75 8.55 -22.52 2.49
C VAL A 75 8.24 -21.25 3.30
N PRO A 76 7.11 -21.19 4.02
CA PRO A 76 6.83 -20.06 4.89
C PRO A 76 7.93 -19.91 5.95
N ARG A 77 8.39 -18.69 6.22
CA ARG A 77 9.40 -18.41 7.27
C ARG A 77 8.92 -18.85 8.66
N GLN A 78 7.62 -18.98 8.85
CA GLN A 78 7.00 -19.39 10.11
C GLN A 78 7.15 -20.89 10.44
N GLY A 79 7.66 -21.71 9.53
CA GLY A 79 7.83 -23.13 9.70
C GLY A 79 6.73 -23.98 9.05
N GLY A 80 6.91 -25.29 9.06
CA GLY A 80 5.98 -26.25 8.45
C GLY A 80 4.71 -26.51 9.28
N ARG A 81 3.92 -27.53 8.85
CA ARG A 81 2.60 -27.85 9.44
C ARG A 81 2.64 -28.09 10.96
N VAL A 82 3.65 -28.80 11.47
CA VAL A 82 3.80 -29.10 12.91
C VAL A 82 4.05 -27.82 13.71
N ALA A 83 4.95 -26.94 13.23
CA ALA A 83 5.20 -25.64 13.86
C ALA A 83 3.96 -24.75 13.81
N SER A 84 3.13 -24.88 12.78
CA SER A 84 1.86 -24.16 12.66
C SER A 84 0.84 -24.63 13.70
N LEU A 85 0.76 -25.93 13.98
CA LEU A 85 -0.12 -26.46 15.04
C LEU A 85 0.26 -25.92 16.43
N ALA A 86 1.56 -25.87 16.76
CA ALA A 86 2.02 -25.31 18.03
C ALA A 86 1.66 -23.83 18.18
N LYS A 87 1.65 -23.07 17.08
CA LYS A 87 1.30 -21.65 17.06
C LYS A 87 -0.18 -21.34 17.28
N ILE A 88 -1.07 -22.33 17.20
CA ILE A 88 -2.46 -22.15 17.62
C ILE A 88 -2.53 -21.80 19.11
N PHE A 89 -1.65 -22.38 19.91
CA PHE A 89 -1.63 -22.18 21.36
C PHE A 89 -0.72 -21.04 21.80
N ALA A 90 0.42 -20.85 21.13
CA ALA A 90 1.36 -19.78 21.44
C ALA A 90 2.07 -19.28 20.17
N ASN A 91 1.87 -18.02 19.81
CA ASN A 91 2.46 -17.43 18.61
C ASN A 91 3.32 -16.19 18.95
N PRO A 92 4.62 -16.38 19.26
CA PRO A 92 5.51 -15.29 19.67
C PRO A 92 5.86 -14.33 18.53
N THR A 93 5.56 -14.69 17.27
CA THR A 93 5.81 -13.84 16.08
C THR A 93 4.61 -12.98 15.70
N GLN A 94 3.59 -12.94 16.53
CA GLN A 94 2.41 -12.12 16.32
C GLN A 94 2.62 -10.73 16.95
N PRO A 95 2.27 -9.63 16.27
CA PRO A 95 2.25 -8.31 16.87
C PRO A 95 1.28 -8.24 18.07
N THR A 96 1.70 -7.53 19.09
CA THR A 96 0.91 -7.23 20.30
C THR A 96 0.46 -5.78 20.27
N MET A 97 -0.39 -5.38 21.23
CA MET A 97 -0.83 -3.98 21.34
C MET A 97 0.32 -2.99 21.59
N LYS A 98 1.45 -3.46 22.11
CA LYS A 98 2.66 -2.63 22.28
C LYS A 98 3.36 -2.32 20.94
N ASP A 99 3.17 -3.17 19.95
CA ASP A 99 3.71 -2.96 18.60
C ASP A 99 2.78 -2.08 17.75
N TYR A 100 1.51 -1.96 18.16
CA TYR A 100 0.55 -0.99 17.62
C TYR A 100 0.47 0.23 18.54
N TYR A 101 -0.12 1.33 18.04
CA TYR A 101 -0.44 2.48 18.88
C TYR A 101 -1.75 2.22 19.61
N GLU A 102 -1.80 2.51 20.91
CA GLU A 102 -3.01 2.38 21.68
C GLU A 102 -4.04 3.42 21.23
N PRO A 103 -5.23 3.02 20.77
CA PRO A 103 -6.24 3.96 20.34
C PRO A 103 -6.85 4.68 21.54
N TRP A 104 -6.99 5.99 21.45
CA TRP A 104 -7.47 6.83 22.53
C TRP A 104 -8.42 7.92 22.04
N THR A 105 -9.16 8.49 22.98
CA THR A 105 -10.04 9.64 22.78
C THR A 105 -9.97 10.55 24.01
N TYR A 106 -10.54 11.75 23.91
CA TYR A 106 -10.71 12.59 25.09
C TYR A 106 -12.04 12.29 25.79
N GLU A 107 -12.11 12.62 27.09
CA GLU A 107 -13.33 12.55 27.88
C GLU A 107 -14.28 13.72 27.55
N TYR A 108 -14.79 13.73 26.33
CA TYR A 108 -15.68 14.81 25.85
C TYR A 108 -16.92 15.02 26.71
N ASP A 109 -17.42 13.97 27.35
CA ASP A 109 -18.59 14.03 28.24
C ASP A 109 -18.39 15.02 29.39
N LYS A 110 -17.17 15.12 29.93
CA LYS A 110 -16.85 16.11 30.97
C LYS A 110 -16.97 17.54 30.49
N LEU A 111 -16.68 17.79 29.22
CA LEU A 111 -16.85 19.12 28.63
C LEU A 111 -18.32 19.43 28.39
N LEU A 112 -19.10 18.44 27.94
CA LEU A 112 -20.54 18.60 27.68
C LEU A 112 -21.36 18.78 28.95
N GLN A 113 -20.95 18.13 30.06
CA GLN A 113 -21.63 18.18 31.34
C GLN A 113 -21.17 19.35 32.23
N ALA A 114 -20.18 20.11 31.80
CA ALA A 114 -19.65 21.22 32.58
C ALA A 114 -20.72 22.31 32.77
N PRO A 115 -20.95 22.80 34.00
CA PRO A 115 -21.88 23.90 34.24
C PRO A 115 -21.46 25.17 33.48
N ALA A 116 -22.41 25.83 32.83
CA ALA A 116 -22.16 27.03 32.05
C ALA A 116 -21.45 28.16 32.81
N ASN A 117 -21.61 28.20 34.13
CA ASN A 117 -21.04 29.21 35.02
C ASN A 117 -19.91 28.68 35.90
N SER A 118 -19.27 27.58 35.52
CA SER A 118 -18.17 27.01 36.28
C SER A 118 -16.96 27.96 36.29
N ARG A 119 -16.43 28.24 37.49
CA ARG A 119 -15.15 28.97 37.61
C ARG A 119 -13.94 28.07 37.29
N ALA A 120 -14.10 26.76 37.30
CA ALA A 120 -13.09 25.81 36.94
C ALA A 120 -13.28 25.43 35.45
N ILE A 121 -12.23 25.57 34.65
CA ILE A 121 -12.23 25.12 33.25
C ILE A 121 -12.22 23.58 33.26
N PRO A 122 -13.23 22.91 32.71
CA PRO A 122 -13.21 21.45 32.62
C PRO A 122 -12.12 21.02 31.69
N THR A 123 -11.34 20.02 32.11
CA THR A 123 -10.26 19.44 31.30
C THR A 123 -10.65 18.04 30.88
N ALA A 124 -10.70 17.79 29.58
CA ALA A 124 -10.85 16.44 29.06
C ALA A 124 -9.46 15.78 29.03
N ARG A 125 -9.30 14.67 29.74
CA ARG A 125 -8.08 13.86 29.74
C ARG A 125 -8.13 12.83 28.63
N ALA A 126 -6.97 12.45 28.11
CA ALA A 126 -6.86 11.32 27.18
C ALA A 126 -7.23 10.01 27.89
N LYS A 127 -8.00 9.18 27.22
CA LYS A 127 -8.53 7.91 27.72
C LYS A 127 -8.41 6.84 26.63
N SER A 128 -7.88 5.67 27.01
CA SER A 128 -7.86 4.51 26.13
C SER A 128 -9.27 4.09 25.72
N THR A 129 -9.47 3.84 24.43
CA THR A 129 -10.73 3.30 23.92
C THR A 129 -10.85 1.79 24.15
N ILE A 130 -9.73 1.12 24.53
CA ILE A 130 -9.70 -0.32 24.82
C ILE A 130 -9.91 -0.59 26.32
N THR A 131 -9.07 0.02 27.16
CA THR A 131 -9.10 -0.25 28.61
C THR A 131 -10.05 0.66 29.37
N GLY A 132 -10.34 1.83 28.82
CA GLY A 132 -11.11 2.86 29.50
C GLY A 132 -10.31 3.65 30.56
N GLU A 133 -9.03 3.38 30.73
CA GLU A 133 -8.16 4.07 31.68
C GLU A 133 -7.58 5.35 31.09
N HIS A 134 -7.16 6.28 31.96
CA HIS A 134 -6.49 7.51 31.53
C HIS A 134 -5.09 7.21 31.00
N ILE A 135 -4.71 7.91 29.94
CA ILE A 135 -3.38 7.85 29.36
C ILE A 135 -2.67 9.17 29.66
N ASP A 136 -1.53 9.09 30.35
CA ASP A 136 -0.76 10.29 30.72
C ASP A 136 0.02 10.85 29.53
N LYS A 137 0.53 9.98 28.65
CA LYS A 137 1.24 10.36 27.44
C LYS A 137 0.60 9.67 26.23
N PRO A 138 -0.45 10.28 25.63
CA PRO A 138 -1.07 9.72 24.44
C PRO A 138 -0.13 9.79 23.25
N GLU A 139 -0.05 8.70 22.49
CA GLU A 139 0.67 8.64 21.23
C GLU A 139 -0.32 8.76 20.07
N TRP A 140 0.02 9.55 19.07
CA TRP A 140 -0.80 9.71 17.88
C TRP A 140 -0.49 8.58 16.90
N GLY A 141 -1.42 7.74 16.64
CA GLY A 141 -1.24 6.67 15.67
C GLY A 141 -1.92 6.94 14.35
N PRO A 142 -1.57 6.18 13.36
CA PRO A 142 -0.29 5.60 13.09
C PRO A 142 0.66 6.64 12.47
N ASN A 143 1.78 6.87 13.10
CA ASN A 143 2.90 7.68 12.60
C ASN A 143 2.64 9.18 12.43
N TRP A 144 1.81 9.79 13.28
CA TRP A 144 1.56 11.23 13.21
C TRP A 144 2.48 12.07 14.10
N ASP A 145 2.99 11.51 15.18
CA ASP A 145 3.88 12.24 16.11
C ASP A 145 5.34 11.91 15.89
N ASP A 146 5.64 10.62 15.86
CA ASP A 146 6.99 10.11 15.95
C ASP A 146 7.77 10.43 14.69
N ASP A 147 7.05 10.58 13.57
CA ASP A 147 7.64 10.60 12.26
C ASP A 147 7.55 11.96 11.58
N LEU A 148 6.82 12.91 12.16
CA LEU A 148 6.66 14.25 11.58
C LEU A 148 7.92 15.12 11.62
N GLY A 149 9.03 14.63 12.06
CA GLY A 149 10.22 15.44 12.16
C GLY A 149 11.53 14.72 11.94
N GLY A 150 11.49 13.42 11.66
CA GLY A 150 12.72 12.67 11.43
C GLY A 150 13.68 12.78 12.62
N SER A 151 13.17 12.64 13.87
CA SER A 151 14.05 12.69 15.03
C SER A 151 15.12 11.60 14.93
N MET A 152 16.34 11.89 15.39
CA MET A 152 17.42 10.90 15.41
C MET A 152 17.02 9.60 16.12
N GLU A 153 16.14 9.70 17.13
CA GLU A 153 15.62 8.55 17.87
C GLU A 153 14.72 7.65 17.00
N THR A 154 13.95 8.23 16.06
CA THR A 154 13.10 7.49 15.12
C THR A 154 13.92 6.90 13.98
N LEU A 155 14.94 7.61 13.50
CA LEU A 155 15.87 7.12 12.48
C LEU A 155 16.64 5.90 12.96
N ASP A 156 17.12 5.91 14.19
CA ASP A 156 17.83 4.78 14.81
C ASP A 156 16.97 3.51 14.95
N GLN A 157 15.66 3.62 14.82
CA GLN A 157 14.73 2.48 14.89
C GLN A 157 14.27 1.95 13.53
N ASP A 158 14.67 2.58 12.43
CA ASP A 158 14.31 2.13 11.08
C ASP A 158 15.05 0.83 10.72
N PRO A 159 14.33 -0.29 10.46
CA PRO A 159 14.97 -1.58 10.20
C PRO A 159 15.78 -1.62 8.91
N VAL A 160 15.46 -0.78 7.91
CA VAL A 160 16.22 -0.71 6.66
C VAL A 160 17.55 0.00 6.89
N LEU A 161 17.55 1.10 7.65
CA LEU A 161 18.80 1.80 8.03
C LEU A 161 19.72 0.92 8.88
N HIS A 162 19.16 0.10 9.76
CA HIS A 162 19.97 -0.86 10.55
C HIS A 162 20.70 -1.92 9.71
N GLN A 163 20.22 -2.19 8.51
CA GLN A 163 20.90 -3.09 7.57
C GLN A 163 22.01 -2.37 6.81
N MET A 164 21.97 -1.06 6.77
CA MET A 164 23.01 -0.20 6.22
C MET A 164 24.06 0.11 7.30
N ASN A 165 25.29 0.39 6.91
CA ASN A 165 26.36 0.64 7.88
C ASN A 165 26.07 1.92 8.69
N LEU A 166 25.88 1.81 10.00
CA LEU A 166 25.45 2.88 10.92
C LEU A 166 26.31 4.17 10.88
N GLN A 167 27.55 4.10 10.41
CA GLN A 167 28.37 5.31 10.20
C GLN A 167 27.78 6.22 9.11
N VAL A 168 27.01 5.65 8.19
CA VAL A 168 26.36 6.34 7.09
C VAL A 168 25.06 6.98 7.56
N ALA A 169 24.33 6.34 8.48
CA ALA A 169 23.08 6.88 9.04
C ALA A 169 23.31 8.19 9.81
N LYS A 170 24.46 8.37 10.45
CA LYS A 170 24.81 9.60 11.18
C LYS A 170 25.13 10.80 10.28
N THR A 171 25.37 10.59 8.99
CA THR A 171 25.57 11.64 7.99
C THR A 171 24.28 12.05 7.25
N ILE A 172 23.13 11.45 7.58
CA ILE A 172 21.80 11.85 7.09
C ILE A 172 21.28 13.05 7.93
N GLU A 173 22.12 13.93 8.38
CA GLU A 173 21.73 15.04 9.26
C GLU A 173 20.84 16.08 8.58
N ASP A 174 20.73 16.10 7.25
CA ASP A 174 19.89 17.03 6.52
C ASP A 174 18.80 16.32 5.73
N ALA A 175 17.66 16.08 6.41
CA ALA A 175 16.31 16.03 5.83
C ALA A 175 16.05 15.11 4.63
N TYR A 176 16.58 13.88 4.61
CA TYR A 176 16.04 12.85 3.73
C TYR A 176 14.77 12.27 4.33
N MET A 177 13.62 12.74 3.88
CA MET A 177 12.33 12.27 4.36
C MET A 177 11.34 12.15 3.19
N PHE A 178 10.53 11.10 3.21
CA PHE A 178 9.38 10.98 2.32
C PHE A 178 8.24 10.22 3.00
N TYR A 179 7.06 10.25 2.42
CA TYR A 179 5.89 9.56 2.93
C TYR A 179 5.61 8.29 2.14
N LEU A 180 5.38 7.19 2.87
CA LEU A 180 5.06 5.87 2.32
C LEU A 180 3.63 5.46 2.70
N PRO A 181 2.63 5.71 1.84
CA PRO A 181 1.29 5.18 2.05
C PRO A 181 1.28 3.67 1.84
N ARG A 182 0.71 2.93 2.80
CA ARG A 182 0.69 1.46 2.79
C ARG A 182 -0.72 0.92 2.95
N ILE A 183 -1.05 -0.06 2.13
CA ILE A 183 -2.25 -0.90 2.22
C ILE A 183 -1.85 -2.38 2.19
N CYS A 184 -2.82 -3.30 2.12
CA CYS A 184 -2.53 -4.69 1.79
C CYS A 184 -2.00 -4.79 0.35
N GLU A 185 -0.94 -5.56 0.16
CA GLU A 185 -0.27 -5.71 -1.14
C GLU A 185 -1.01 -6.64 -2.12
N HIS A 186 -2.08 -7.32 -1.71
CA HIS A 186 -2.84 -8.29 -2.52
C HIS A 186 -1.95 -9.20 -3.39
N CYS A 187 -0.92 -9.75 -2.77
CA CYS A 187 0.20 -10.45 -3.39
C CYS A 187 -0.21 -11.53 -4.39
N LEU A 188 0.63 -11.78 -5.42
CA LEU A 188 0.48 -12.94 -6.30
C LEU A 188 0.79 -14.26 -5.59
N ASN A 189 1.76 -14.24 -4.66
CA ASN A 189 2.17 -15.39 -3.84
C ASN A 189 1.92 -15.13 -2.34
N PRO A 190 0.66 -15.06 -1.88
CA PRO A 190 0.30 -14.57 -0.54
C PRO A 190 0.60 -15.60 0.56
N THR A 191 1.56 -15.31 1.44
CA THR A 191 1.84 -16.15 2.63
C THR A 191 0.69 -16.22 3.61
N CYS A 192 -0.13 -15.18 3.71
CA CYS A 192 -1.31 -15.17 4.57
C CYS A 192 -2.36 -16.22 4.15
N VAL A 193 -2.52 -16.45 2.85
CA VAL A 193 -3.39 -17.51 2.31
C VAL A 193 -2.79 -18.87 2.63
N SER A 194 -1.52 -19.09 2.31
CA SER A 194 -0.84 -20.36 2.57
C SER A 194 -0.78 -20.73 4.05
N ALA A 195 -0.76 -19.75 4.94
CA ALA A 195 -0.68 -19.98 6.38
C ALA A 195 -2.05 -20.21 7.05
N CYS A 196 -3.15 -20.06 6.35
CA CYS A 196 -4.48 -20.22 6.91
C CYS A 196 -4.91 -21.70 6.91
N PRO A 197 -5.01 -22.39 8.07
CA PRO A 197 -5.33 -23.80 8.09
C PRO A 197 -6.79 -24.11 7.74
N SER A 198 -7.70 -23.15 7.98
CA SER A 198 -9.14 -23.31 7.68
C SER A 198 -9.49 -22.96 6.22
N GLY A 199 -8.54 -22.41 5.44
CA GLY A 199 -8.83 -21.93 4.10
C GLY A 199 -9.63 -20.61 4.05
N ALA A 200 -9.93 -20.01 5.20
CA ALA A 200 -10.70 -18.76 5.27
C ALA A 200 -10.02 -17.58 4.57
N MET A 201 -8.69 -17.54 4.56
CA MET A 201 -7.95 -16.57 3.77
C MET A 201 -7.77 -17.09 2.36
N TYR A 202 -8.29 -16.41 1.36
CA TYR A 202 -8.28 -16.86 -0.02
C TYR A 202 -7.95 -15.72 -1.00
N LYS A 203 -7.56 -16.08 -2.20
CA LYS A 203 -7.31 -15.18 -3.32
C LYS A 203 -8.37 -15.41 -4.38
N ARG A 204 -9.09 -14.36 -4.75
CA ARG A 204 -10.06 -14.41 -5.84
C ARG A 204 -9.35 -14.67 -7.16
N THR A 205 -9.93 -15.49 -8.01
CA THR A 205 -9.33 -15.85 -9.31
C THR A 205 -9.63 -14.84 -10.39
N GLU A 206 -10.76 -14.13 -10.29
CA GLU A 206 -11.26 -13.18 -11.27
C GLU A 206 -10.50 -11.85 -11.27
N ASP A 207 -10.07 -11.36 -10.12
CA ASP A 207 -9.43 -10.06 -9.94
C ASP A 207 -8.14 -10.07 -9.10
N GLY A 208 -7.81 -11.24 -8.55
CA GLY A 208 -6.61 -11.43 -7.74
C GLY A 208 -6.67 -10.81 -6.34
N ILE A 209 -7.81 -10.30 -5.89
CA ILE A 209 -7.96 -9.72 -4.55
C ILE A 209 -7.88 -10.83 -3.49
N VAL A 210 -7.13 -10.57 -2.43
CA VAL A 210 -7.03 -11.49 -1.28
C VAL A 210 -8.04 -11.06 -0.23
N LEU A 211 -8.94 -11.97 0.16
CA LEU A 211 -10.03 -11.73 1.11
C LEU A 211 -10.00 -12.73 2.27
N VAL A 212 -10.87 -12.50 3.24
CA VAL A 212 -11.12 -13.38 4.40
C VAL A 212 -12.57 -13.78 4.40
N ASP A 213 -12.84 -15.07 4.29
CA ASP A 213 -14.15 -15.64 4.57
C ASP A 213 -14.36 -15.65 6.09
N GLN A 214 -15.31 -14.83 6.56
CA GLN A 214 -15.54 -14.67 7.99
C GLN A 214 -16.20 -15.89 8.62
N ASP A 215 -17.01 -16.63 7.88
CA ASP A 215 -17.67 -17.84 8.38
C ASP A 215 -16.69 -18.97 8.60
N GLN A 216 -15.72 -19.13 7.71
CA GLN A 216 -14.66 -20.12 7.81
C GLN A 216 -13.53 -19.70 8.76
N CYS A 217 -13.39 -18.41 9.07
CA CYS A 217 -12.32 -17.93 9.95
C CYS A 217 -12.49 -18.48 11.38
N ARG A 218 -11.45 -19.12 11.89
CA ARG A 218 -11.41 -19.72 13.25
C ARG A 218 -10.57 -18.89 14.25
N GLY A 219 -10.14 -17.69 13.86
CA GLY A 219 -9.44 -16.80 14.76
C GLY A 219 -8.03 -17.21 15.17
N TRP A 220 -7.40 -18.16 14.49
CA TRP A 220 -6.05 -18.65 14.85
C TRP A 220 -4.91 -17.67 14.59
N ARG A 221 -5.17 -16.57 13.92
CA ARG A 221 -4.25 -15.43 13.69
C ARG A 221 -2.95 -15.77 12.97
N MET A 222 -2.82 -16.97 12.36
CA MET A 222 -1.62 -17.36 11.61
C MET A 222 -1.37 -16.46 10.41
N CYS A 223 -2.43 -15.97 9.76
CA CYS A 223 -2.36 -15.01 8.66
C CYS A 223 -1.77 -13.67 9.09
N VAL A 224 -2.04 -13.22 10.33
CA VAL A 224 -1.46 -11.98 10.92
C VAL A 224 0.07 -12.11 11.01
N SER A 225 0.54 -13.24 11.54
CA SER A 225 1.97 -13.50 11.68
C SER A 225 2.65 -13.71 10.33
N ALA A 226 1.99 -14.44 9.41
CA ALA A 226 2.57 -14.81 8.12
C ALA A 226 2.72 -13.62 7.16
N CYS A 227 1.87 -12.60 7.27
CA CYS A 227 1.98 -11.42 6.45
C CYS A 227 3.29 -10.64 6.77
N PRO A 228 4.24 -10.50 5.84
CA PRO A 228 5.46 -9.76 6.10
C PRO A 228 5.20 -8.25 6.23
N TYR A 229 4.20 -7.74 5.54
CA TYR A 229 3.79 -6.33 5.59
C TYR A 229 2.92 -5.98 6.80
N LYS A 230 2.53 -6.97 7.61
CA LYS A 230 1.65 -6.81 8.78
C LYS A 230 0.34 -6.06 8.49
N LYS A 231 -0.24 -6.29 7.30
CA LYS A 231 -1.51 -5.72 6.85
C LYS A 231 -2.71 -6.67 7.01
N VAL A 232 -2.57 -7.67 7.86
CA VAL A 232 -3.66 -8.50 8.37
C VAL A 232 -3.80 -8.24 9.86
N TYR A 233 -5.00 -7.94 10.29
CA TYR A 233 -5.33 -7.57 11.66
C TYR A 233 -6.28 -8.59 12.28
N PHE A 234 -6.58 -8.40 13.54
CA PHE A 234 -7.51 -9.27 14.28
C PHE A 234 -8.52 -8.44 15.03
N ASN A 235 -9.78 -8.65 14.77
CA ASN A 235 -10.86 -8.03 15.52
C ASN A 235 -11.11 -8.84 16.79
N HIS A 236 -10.82 -8.26 17.94
CA HIS A 236 -10.91 -8.93 19.23
C HIS A 236 -12.36 -9.16 19.67
N ASN A 237 -13.31 -8.34 19.23
CA ASN A 237 -14.73 -8.50 19.56
C ASN A 237 -15.35 -9.66 18.78
N THR A 238 -15.09 -9.75 17.49
CA THR A 238 -15.63 -10.83 16.65
C THR A 238 -14.81 -12.11 16.69
N GLY A 239 -13.56 -12.04 17.16
CA GLY A 239 -12.62 -13.17 17.14
C GLY A 239 -12.15 -13.55 15.73
N LYS A 240 -12.19 -12.64 14.77
CA LYS A 240 -11.93 -12.89 13.35
C LYS A 240 -10.76 -12.06 12.82
N ALA A 241 -10.10 -12.58 11.78
CA ALA A 241 -9.09 -11.82 11.05
C ALA A 241 -9.74 -10.85 10.06
N GLU A 242 -9.14 -9.68 9.93
CA GLU A 242 -9.60 -8.62 9.02
C GLU A 242 -8.43 -7.98 8.29
N LYS A 243 -8.67 -7.51 7.08
CA LYS A 243 -7.66 -6.84 6.25
C LYS A 243 -8.31 -5.96 5.18
N CYS A 244 -7.51 -5.10 4.57
CA CYS A 244 -7.94 -4.34 3.40
C CYS A 244 -8.55 -5.27 2.34
N THR A 245 -9.75 -4.94 1.88
CA THR A 245 -10.51 -5.67 0.87
C THR A 245 -10.29 -5.12 -0.54
N LEU A 246 -9.40 -4.13 -0.71
CA LEU A 246 -9.23 -3.32 -1.91
C LEU A 246 -10.55 -2.65 -2.35
N CYS A 247 -11.47 -2.41 -1.42
CA CYS A 247 -12.82 -1.89 -1.69
C CYS A 247 -13.52 -2.63 -2.85
N TYR A 248 -13.41 -3.97 -2.92
CA TYR A 248 -13.87 -4.75 -4.07
C TYR A 248 -15.32 -4.45 -4.48
N PRO A 249 -16.28 -4.13 -3.59
CA PRO A 249 -17.62 -3.79 -4.04
C PRO A 249 -17.66 -2.53 -4.93
N ARG A 250 -16.73 -1.59 -4.71
CA ARG A 250 -16.57 -0.42 -5.59
C ARG A 250 -15.91 -0.80 -6.91
N LEU A 251 -14.89 -1.65 -6.86
CA LEU A 251 -14.19 -2.11 -8.06
C LEU A 251 -15.12 -2.88 -9.00
N GLU A 252 -16.02 -3.69 -8.46
CA GLU A 252 -17.01 -4.46 -9.23
C GLU A 252 -17.95 -3.58 -10.05
N VAL A 253 -18.21 -2.36 -9.61
CA VAL A 253 -18.99 -1.35 -10.35
C VAL A 253 -18.11 -0.33 -11.09
N GLY A 254 -16.82 -0.60 -11.24
CA GLY A 254 -15.89 0.26 -11.99
C GLY A 254 -15.38 1.49 -11.23
N GLN A 255 -15.61 1.58 -9.92
CA GLN A 255 -15.14 2.69 -9.10
C GLN A 255 -13.81 2.38 -8.43
N PRO A 256 -12.91 3.36 -8.24
CA PRO A 256 -11.66 3.15 -7.53
C PRO A 256 -11.89 2.96 -6.03
N THR A 257 -10.84 2.48 -5.33
CA THR A 257 -10.86 2.38 -3.87
C THR A 257 -11.06 3.76 -3.24
N ILE A 258 -11.73 3.80 -2.07
CA ILE A 258 -12.00 5.06 -1.38
C ILE A 258 -10.71 5.85 -1.08
N CYS A 259 -9.63 5.17 -0.69
CA CYS A 259 -8.35 5.80 -0.43
C CYS A 259 -7.66 6.34 -1.70
N SER A 260 -8.01 5.85 -2.88
CA SER A 260 -7.52 6.38 -4.16
C SER A 260 -8.31 7.60 -4.60
N GLU A 261 -9.61 7.57 -4.41
CA GLU A 261 -10.53 8.65 -4.80
C GLU A 261 -10.33 9.89 -3.94
N THR A 262 -10.19 9.71 -2.63
CA THR A 262 -10.00 10.82 -1.67
C THR A 262 -8.56 11.33 -1.57
N CYS A 263 -7.65 10.81 -2.37
CA CYS A 263 -6.25 11.21 -2.34
C CYS A 263 -6.06 12.63 -2.90
N VAL A 264 -5.69 13.57 -2.02
CA VAL A 264 -5.47 14.99 -2.37
C VAL A 264 -4.36 15.14 -3.41
N GLY A 265 -3.25 14.43 -3.26
CA GLY A 265 -2.12 14.47 -4.17
C GLY A 265 -2.35 13.73 -5.51
N ARG A 266 -3.49 13.06 -5.69
CA ARG A 266 -3.77 12.25 -6.89
C ARG A 266 -2.65 11.26 -7.23
N LEU A 267 -2.04 10.68 -6.20
CA LEU A 267 -0.85 9.85 -6.34
C LEU A 267 -1.14 8.37 -6.66
N ARG A 268 -2.41 7.94 -6.57
CA ARG A 268 -2.79 6.53 -6.72
C ARG A 268 -3.36 6.26 -8.09
N TYR A 269 -2.89 5.18 -8.70
CA TYR A 269 -3.28 4.66 -10.00
C TYR A 269 -3.79 3.24 -9.82
N MET A 270 -4.83 2.87 -10.55
CA MET A 270 -5.40 1.51 -10.50
C MET A 270 -5.72 1.03 -11.90
N GLY A 271 -5.48 -0.23 -12.14
CA GLY A 271 -5.76 -0.86 -13.43
C GLY A 271 -5.53 -2.36 -13.38
N VAL A 272 -5.74 -2.99 -14.52
CA VAL A 272 -5.58 -4.42 -14.70
C VAL A 272 -4.16 -4.73 -15.20
N LEU A 273 -3.60 -5.84 -14.70
CA LEU A 273 -2.39 -6.48 -15.24
C LEU A 273 -2.73 -7.90 -15.69
N LEU A 274 -2.15 -8.32 -16.81
CA LEU A 274 -2.11 -9.72 -17.20
C LEU A 274 -0.78 -10.34 -16.76
N TYR A 275 -0.82 -11.56 -16.24
CA TYR A 275 0.37 -12.25 -15.77
C TYR A 275 0.33 -13.75 -16.05
N ASP A 276 1.50 -14.38 -16.13
CA ASP A 276 1.65 -15.83 -16.28
C ASP A 276 1.59 -16.52 -14.91
N ALA A 277 0.46 -17.14 -14.60
CA ALA A 277 0.25 -17.82 -13.33
C ALA A 277 1.16 -19.05 -13.14
N ASP A 278 1.58 -19.70 -14.23
CA ASP A 278 2.48 -20.86 -14.16
C ASP A 278 3.90 -20.46 -13.71
N ARG A 279 4.29 -19.20 -13.94
CA ARG A 279 5.62 -18.67 -13.59
C ARG A 279 5.69 -17.98 -12.22
N VAL A 280 4.58 -17.86 -11.49
CA VAL A 280 4.56 -17.18 -10.16
C VAL A 280 5.53 -17.84 -9.18
N THR A 281 5.54 -19.17 -9.09
CA THR A 281 6.45 -19.90 -8.20
C THR A 281 7.90 -19.72 -8.64
N TRP A 282 8.18 -19.75 -9.94
CA TRP A 282 9.51 -19.50 -10.48
C TRP A 282 10.00 -18.09 -10.10
N ALA A 283 9.19 -17.05 -10.32
CA ALA A 283 9.55 -15.68 -9.99
C ALA A 283 9.86 -15.50 -8.50
N ALA A 284 9.05 -16.12 -7.62
CA ALA A 284 9.26 -16.04 -6.18
C ALA A 284 10.46 -16.87 -5.67
N SER A 285 10.96 -17.86 -6.47
CA SER A 285 12.02 -18.78 -6.05
C SER A 285 13.42 -18.44 -6.57
N GLN A 286 13.62 -17.23 -7.12
CA GLN A 286 14.94 -16.79 -7.56
C GLN A 286 15.98 -16.93 -6.45
N GLU A 287 17.22 -17.27 -6.82
CA GLU A 287 18.27 -17.52 -5.84
C GLU A 287 18.76 -16.23 -5.20
N ASP A 288 19.19 -15.29 -6.01
CA ASP A 288 19.53 -13.94 -5.55
C ASP A 288 18.26 -13.12 -5.31
N GLU A 289 18.18 -12.49 -4.16
CA GLU A 289 17.03 -11.67 -3.79
C GLU A 289 16.92 -10.41 -4.67
N ARG A 290 18.04 -9.94 -5.23
CA ARG A 290 18.11 -8.82 -6.17
C ARG A 290 17.46 -9.12 -7.52
N ASP A 291 17.37 -10.39 -7.91
CA ASP A 291 16.71 -10.79 -9.15
C ASP A 291 15.18 -10.86 -9.03
N LEU A 292 14.63 -10.83 -7.81
CA LEU A 292 13.19 -10.94 -7.57
C LEU A 292 12.38 -9.84 -8.24
N TYR A 293 12.88 -8.61 -8.26
CA TYR A 293 12.22 -7.51 -8.96
C TYR A 293 12.08 -7.79 -10.46
N ARG A 294 13.18 -8.20 -11.10
CA ARG A 294 13.20 -8.51 -12.53
C ARG A 294 12.30 -9.71 -12.83
N ALA A 295 12.42 -10.77 -12.06
CA ALA A 295 11.59 -11.97 -12.21
C ALA A 295 10.09 -11.67 -12.02
N GLN A 296 9.72 -10.77 -11.10
CA GLN A 296 8.33 -10.35 -10.96
C GLN A 296 7.85 -9.57 -12.18
N ARG A 297 8.68 -8.73 -12.79
CA ARG A 297 8.31 -8.03 -14.03
C ARG A 297 8.18 -8.97 -15.22
N GLU A 298 9.04 -9.98 -15.33
CA GLU A 298 9.02 -10.94 -16.44
C GLU A 298 7.75 -11.80 -16.49
N ILE A 299 7.03 -11.95 -15.40
CA ILE A 299 5.75 -12.67 -15.41
C ILE A 299 4.57 -11.77 -15.78
N LEU A 300 4.77 -10.44 -15.84
CA LEU A 300 3.76 -9.52 -16.34
C LEU A 300 3.79 -9.54 -17.88
N LEU A 301 2.62 -9.76 -18.46
CA LEU A 301 2.50 -10.02 -19.89
C LEU A 301 2.07 -8.76 -20.65
N ASP A 302 2.57 -8.62 -21.87
CA ASP A 302 2.17 -7.53 -22.76
C ASP A 302 0.70 -7.72 -23.21
N PRO A 303 -0.22 -6.82 -22.83
CA PRO A 303 -1.62 -6.94 -23.19
C PRO A 303 -1.90 -6.68 -24.67
N PHE A 304 -0.91 -6.21 -25.44
CA PHE A 304 -1.00 -6.00 -26.88
C PHE A 304 -0.50 -7.19 -27.69
N ASP A 305 0.21 -8.15 -27.09
CA ASP A 305 0.67 -9.35 -27.77
C ASP A 305 -0.52 -10.24 -28.15
N PRO A 306 -0.74 -10.52 -29.46
CA PRO A 306 -1.85 -11.34 -29.92
C PRO A 306 -1.88 -12.74 -29.30
N GLN A 307 -0.71 -13.33 -28.96
CA GLN A 307 -0.63 -14.63 -28.32
C GLN A 307 -1.12 -14.57 -26.87
N VAL A 308 -0.75 -13.50 -26.14
CA VAL A 308 -1.22 -13.24 -24.79
C VAL A 308 -2.73 -13.02 -24.77
N VAL A 309 -3.25 -12.21 -25.69
CA VAL A 309 -4.68 -11.92 -25.83
C VAL A 309 -5.47 -13.21 -26.10
N ALA A 310 -5.04 -14.00 -27.08
CA ALA A 310 -5.71 -15.28 -27.41
C ALA A 310 -5.68 -16.25 -26.23
N GLN A 311 -4.55 -16.35 -25.53
CA GLN A 311 -4.41 -17.22 -24.37
C GLN A 311 -5.23 -16.72 -23.15
N ALA A 312 -5.32 -15.40 -22.95
CA ALA A 312 -6.17 -14.81 -21.91
C ALA A 312 -7.64 -15.17 -22.14
N GLN A 313 -8.13 -15.03 -23.37
CA GLN A 313 -9.49 -15.41 -23.76
C GLN A 313 -9.73 -16.92 -23.53
N ALA A 314 -8.78 -17.76 -23.94
CA ALA A 314 -8.85 -19.20 -23.74
C ALA A 314 -8.89 -19.60 -22.25
N ASN A 315 -8.25 -18.82 -21.38
CA ASN A 315 -8.26 -19.02 -19.93
C ASN A 315 -9.48 -18.37 -19.23
N GLY A 316 -10.42 -17.77 -19.99
CA GLY A 316 -11.66 -17.22 -19.47
C GLY A 316 -11.55 -15.78 -18.95
N VAL A 317 -10.48 -15.04 -19.29
CA VAL A 317 -10.39 -13.60 -18.98
C VAL A 317 -11.37 -12.85 -19.88
N PRO A 318 -12.31 -12.08 -19.33
CA PRO A 318 -13.30 -11.34 -20.13
C PRO A 318 -12.64 -10.32 -21.04
N HIS A 319 -13.24 -10.08 -22.22
CA HIS A 319 -12.71 -9.12 -23.19
C HIS A 319 -12.56 -7.70 -22.61
N SER A 320 -13.53 -7.27 -21.78
CA SER A 320 -13.46 -5.98 -21.07
C SER A 320 -12.23 -5.83 -20.18
N TRP A 321 -11.77 -6.93 -19.57
CA TRP A 321 -10.56 -6.96 -18.76
C TRP A 321 -9.30 -6.87 -19.59
N ILE A 322 -9.27 -7.53 -20.75
CA ILE A 322 -8.16 -7.43 -21.70
C ILE A 322 -8.04 -5.99 -22.22
N THR A 323 -9.16 -5.38 -22.62
CA THR A 323 -9.18 -3.97 -23.03
C THR A 323 -8.74 -3.03 -21.90
N ALA A 324 -9.18 -3.29 -20.67
CA ALA A 324 -8.73 -2.53 -19.51
C ALA A 324 -7.21 -2.70 -19.25
N ALA A 325 -6.65 -3.89 -19.46
CA ALA A 325 -5.22 -4.12 -19.35
C ALA A 325 -4.42 -3.34 -20.41
N GLN A 326 -4.93 -3.25 -21.64
CA GLN A 326 -4.32 -2.45 -22.73
C GLN A 326 -4.32 -0.94 -22.42
N GLN A 327 -5.31 -0.46 -21.68
CA GLN A 327 -5.41 0.95 -21.28
C GLN A 327 -4.80 1.21 -19.89
N SER A 328 -4.31 0.17 -19.21
CA SER A 328 -3.89 0.21 -17.82
C SER A 328 -2.70 1.16 -17.58
N PRO A 329 -2.84 2.16 -16.70
CA PRO A 329 -1.72 2.98 -16.31
C PRO A 329 -0.66 2.18 -15.55
N ILE A 330 -1.06 1.06 -14.93
CA ILE A 330 -0.19 0.24 -14.11
C ILE A 330 0.84 -0.48 -14.98
N TRP A 331 0.39 -1.09 -16.09
CA TRP A 331 1.30 -1.75 -17.04
C TRP A 331 2.32 -0.77 -17.60
N LYS A 332 1.88 0.43 -17.99
CA LYS A 332 2.78 1.49 -18.48
C LYS A 332 3.84 1.88 -17.45
N LEU A 333 3.43 2.13 -16.21
CA LEU A 333 4.35 2.57 -15.16
C LEU A 333 5.36 1.49 -14.76
N ILE A 334 4.96 0.21 -14.75
CA ILE A 334 5.82 -0.91 -14.35
C ILE A 334 6.69 -1.37 -15.52
N THR A 335 6.10 -1.57 -16.70
CA THR A 335 6.76 -2.30 -17.80
C THR A 335 7.27 -1.39 -18.88
N GLU A 336 6.52 -0.37 -19.27
CA GLU A 336 6.91 0.52 -20.36
C GLU A 336 7.85 1.64 -19.90
N TYR A 337 7.49 2.31 -18.81
CA TYR A 337 8.30 3.41 -18.26
C TYR A 337 9.29 2.95 -17.20
N GLU A 338 9.13 1.77 -16.63
CA GLU A 338 10.00 1.18 -15.60
C GLU A 338 10.30 2.14 -14.45
N VAL A 339 9.29 2.88 -14.00
CA VAL A 339 9.41 3.84 -12.90
C VAL A 339 8.70 3.38 -11.62
N ALA A 340 7.95 2.29 -11.68
CA ALA A 340 7.28 1.72 -10.52
C ALA A 340 7.98 0.45 -10.03
N LEU A 341 8.18 0.35 -8.72
CA LEU A 341 8.94 -0.68 -8.03
C LEU A 341 8.10 -1.35 -6.95
N PRO A 342 8.25 -2.66 -6.68
CA PRO A 342 7.51 -3.37 -5.63
C PRO A 342 8.12 -3.10 -4.26
N LEU A 343 7.34 -3.22 -3.18
CA LEU A 343 7.82 -3.08 -1.82
C LEU A 343 8.36 -4.42 -1.30
N HIS A 344 9.62 -4.44 -0.84
CA HIS A 344 10.29 -5.59 -0.25
C HIS A 344 10.15 -6.90 -1.04
N PRO A 345 10.68 -6.96 -2.27
CA PRO A 345 10.60 -8.17 -3.09
C PRO A 345 11.25 -9.40 -2.42
N GLU A 346 12.22 -9.22 -1.51
CA GLU A 346 12.87 -10.28 -0.74
C GLU A 346 11.92 -11.04 0.21
N PHE A 347 10.72 -10.53 0.43
CA PHE A 347 9.67 -11.29 1.12
C PHE A 347 9.05 -12.39 0.24
N ARG A 348 9.32 -12.38 -1.06
CA ARG A 348 8.94 -13.39 -2.07
C ARG A 348 7.43 -13.58 -2.20
N THR A 349 6.67 -12.56 -1.84
CA THR A 349 5.21 -12.57 -1.91
C THR A 349 4.67 -12.00 -3.21
N LEU A 350 5.51 -11.37 -4.02
CA LEU A 350 5.17 -10.71 -5.28
C LEU A 350 4.02 -9.71 -5.09
N PRO A 351 4.28 -8.56 -4.47
CA PRO A 351 3.26 -7.55 -4.17
C PRO A 351 2.66 -6.96 -5.45
N MET A 352 1.37 -6.60 -5.41
CA MET A 352 0.65 -5.97 -6.51
C MET A 352 0.31 -4.51 -6.26
N VAL A 353 0.86 -3.94 -5.20
CA VAL A 353 0.97 -2.49 -4.99
C VAL A 353 2.41 -2.10 -5.25
N TRP A 354 2.60 -1.14 -6.15
CA TRP A 354 3.91 -0.70 -6.62
C TRP A 354 4.11 0.78 -6.30
N TYR A 355 5.34 1.23 -6.31
CA TYR A 355 5.69 2.57 -5.86
C TYR A 355 6.62 3.27 -6.85
N VAL A 356 6.27 4.50 -7.24
CA VAL A 356 7.18 5.40 -7.94
C VAL A 356 7.99 6.15 -6.88
N PRO A 357 9.33 6.08 -6.90
CA PRO A 357 10.16 6.68 -5.87
C PRO A 357 10.06 8.21 -5.85
N PRO A 358 10.31 8.86 -4.69
CA PRO A 358 10.27 10.31 -4.59
C PRO A 358 11.52 10.94 -5.22
N LEU A 359 11.37 12.10 -5.84
CA LEU A 359 12.47 12.92 -6.38
C LEU A 359 13.00 13.97 -5.40
N SER A 360 12.29 14.23 -4.29
CA SER A 360 12.71 15.23 -3.29
C SER A 360 14.18 15.09 -2.88
N PRO A 361 14.71 13.88 -2.62
CA PRO A 361 16.11 13.71 -2.24
C PRO A 361 17.10 14.18 -3.32
N VAL A 362 16.74 14.06 -4.60
CA VAL A 362 17.59 14.51 -5.72
C VAL A 362 17.65 16.04 -5.75
N VAL A 363 16.50 16.69 -5.56
CA VAL A 363 16.40 18.16 -5.57
C VAL A 363 17.18 18.75 -4.40
N ASP A 364 17.06 18.18 -3.21
CA ASP A 364 17.78 18.64 -2.02
C ASP A 364 19.30 18.54 -2.20
N GLN A 365 19.80 17.47 -2.80
CA GLN A 365 21.21 17.28 -3.10
C GLN A 365 21.75 18.33 -4.07
N VAL A 366 21.00 18.66 -5.12
CA VAL A 366 21.37 19.71 -6.08
C VAL A 366 21.40 21.07 -5.43
N THR A 367 20.41 21.38 -4.59
CA THR A 367 20.35 22.65 -3.84
C THR A 367 21.52 22.78 -2.87
N ALA A 368 21.86 21.72 -2.14
CA ALA A 368 22.99 21.68 -1.22
C ALA A 368 24.35 21.86 -1.94
N SER A 369 24.49 21.41 -3.18
CA SER A 369 25.71 21.61 -3.97
C SER A 369 25.89 23.03 -4.51
N GLY A 370 24.90 23.93 -4.28
CA GLY A 370 24.95 25.32 -4.78
C GLY A 370 24.85 25.43 -6.31
N SER A 371 24.44 24.37 -6.98
CA SER A 371 24.24 24.35 -8.42
C SER A 371 22.84 24.86 -8.74
N ASP A 372 22.70 25.71 -9.75
CA ASP A 372 21.39 25.99 -10.32
C ASP A 372 20.84 24.70 -10.92
N GLY A 373 19.75 24.19 -10.35
CA GLY A 373 19.07 22.96 -10.79
C GLY A 373 18.46 23.04 -12.20
N GLU A 374 18.93 24.00 -13.00
CA GLU A 374 18.47 24.26 -14.35
C GLU A 374 19.12 23.32 -15.39
N ASP A 375 20.35 22.87 -15.13
CA ASP A 375 21.03 21.94 -16.05
C ASP A 375 20.65 20.50 -15.72
N HIS A 376 19.99 19.81 -16.69
CA HIS A 376 19.62 18.41 -16.59
C HIS A 376 20.82 17.47 -16.31
N ARG A 377 22.03 17.84 -16.76
CA ARG A 377 23.26 17.09 -16.49
C ARG A 377 23.61 17.10 -15.02
N VAL A 378 23.34 18.21 -14.34
CA VAL A 378 23.54 18.34 -12.88
C VAL A 378 22.57 17.43 -12.13
N LEU A 379 21.27 17.42 -12.51
CA LEU A 379 20.28 16.53 -11.92
C LEU A 379 20.64 15.04 -12.11
N LEU A 380 21.04 14.66 -13.31
CA LEU A 380 21.40 13.27 -13.61
C LEU A 380 22.71 12.85 -12.90
N SER A 381 23.67 13.76 -12.75
CA SER A 381 24.91 13.48 -12.02
C SER A 381 24.68 13.41 -10.50
N ALA A 382 23.78 14.25 -9.98
CA ALA A 382 23.39 14.23 -8.57
C ALA A 382 22.79 12.88 -8.15
N ILE A 383 21.94 12.27 -9.01
CA ILE A 383 21.35 10.95 -8.73
C ILE A 383 22.44 9.90 -8.52
N SER A 384 23.46 9.87 -9.36
CA SER A 384 24.56 8.88 -9.24
C SER A 384 25.46 9.14 -8.02
N GLN A 385 25.45 10.36 -7.48
CA GLN A 385 26.22 10.73 -6.30
C GLN A 385 25.45 10.53 -4.99
N MET A 386 24.14 10.32 -5.08
CA MET A 386 23.25 10.07 -3.95
C MET A 386 23.42 8.66 -3.39
N ARG A 387 24.50 8.44 -2.66
CA ARG A 387 24.80 7.11 -2.12
C ARG A 387 23.72 6.62 -1.15
N ILE A 388 23.40 7.40 -0.14
CA ILE A 388 22.55 6.96 0.99
C ILE A 388 21.09 6.85 0.63
N PRO A 389 20.43 7.90 0.06
CA PRO A 389 19.05 7.80 -0.36
C PRO A 389 18.82 6.69 -1.38
N LEU A 390 19.79 6.46 -2.28
CA LEU A 390 19.71 5.42 -3.30
C LEU A 390 19.76 4.01 -2.68
N GLU A 391 20.70 3.76 -1.78
CA GLU A 391 20.82 2.49 -1.06
C GLU A 391 19.59 2.23 -0.18
N TYR A 392 19.07 3.25 0.50
CA TYR A 392 17.85 3.13 1.30
C TYR A 392 16.62 2.77 0.44
N LEU A 393 16.41 3.48 -0.67
CA LEU A 393 15.33 3.17 -1.61
C LEU A 393 15.50 1.77 -2.23
N ALA A 394 16.73 1.38 -2.53
CA ALA A 394 17.01 0.04 -3.04
C ALA A 394 16.73 -1.04 -1.98
N GLY A 395 17.02 -0.78 -0.71
CA GLY A 395 16.64 -1.66 0.40
C GLY A 395 15.13 -1.85 0.52
N LEU A 396 14.34 -0.80 0.25
CA LEU A 396 12.89 -0.88 0.27
C LEU A 396 12.28 -1.58 -0.95
N PHE A 397 12.81 -1.31 -2.16
CA PHE A 397 12.07 -1.60 -3.40
C PHE A 397 12.72 -2.67 -4.29
N THR A 398 14.00 -2.96 -4.10
CA THR A 398 14.74 -3.83 -5.04
C THR A 398 15.70 -4.79 -4.33
N ALA A 399 15.48 -5.07 -3.04
CA ALA A 399 16.34 -5.93 -2.23
C ALA A 399 17.83 -5.53 -2.28
N GLY A 400 18.12 -4.22 -2.38
CA GLY A 400 19.46 -3.65 -2.39
C GLY A 400 20.11 -3.48 -3.78
N ASP A 401 19.41 -3.82 -4.87
CA ASP A 401 19.87 -3.48 -6.24
C ASP A 401 19.56 -2.00 -6.54
N THR A 402 20.58 -1.17 -6.60
CA THR A 402 20.41 0.28 -6.83
C THR A 402 20.08 0.61 -8.28
N ALA A 403 20.43 -0.23 -9.25
CA ALA A 403 20.28 0.07 -10.66
C ALA A 403 18.83 0.36 -11.12
N PRO A 404 17.81 -0.41 -10.71
CA PRO A 404 16.43 -0.09 -11.09
C PRO A 404 15.91 1.19 -10.45
N VAL A 405 16.33 1.50 -9.22
CA VAL A 405 15.96 2.74 -8.52
C VAL A 405 16.58 3.95 -9.22
N GLU A 406 17.88 3.86 -9.53
CA GLU A 406 18.60 4.90 -10.27
C GLU A 406 17.94 5.17 -11.63
N LEU A 407 17.60 4.11 -12.38
CA LEU A 407 16.91 4.24 -13.66
C LEU A 407 15.57 4.96 -13.52
N ALA A 408 14.77 4.58 -12.53
CA ALA A 408 13.48 5.22 -12.26
C ALA A 408 13.64 6.71 -11.95
N LEU A 409 14.57 7.07 -11.05
CA LEU A 409 14.84 8.46 -10.69
C LEU A 409 15.35 9.27 -11.88
N ARG A 410 16.25 8.71 -12.69
CA ARG A 410 16.76 9.36 -13.90
C ARG A 410 15.64 9.65 -14.91
N ARG A 411 14.73 8.70 -15.15
CA ARG A 411 13.58 8.88 -16.04
C ARG A 411 12.62 9.96 -15.52
N LEU A 412 12.36 9.99 -14.21
CA LEU A 412 11.53 11.03 -13.60
C LEU A 412 12.18 12.42 -13.68
N ALA A 413 13.49 12.51 -13.44
CA ALA A 413 14.23 13.76 -13.56
C ALA A 413 14.28 14.25 -15.03
N ALA A 414 14.56 13.35 -15.97
CA ALA A 414 14.54 13.66 -17.39
C ALA A 414 13.16 14.16 -17.86
N MET A 415 12.09 13.52 -17.38
CA MET A 415 10.72 13.97 -17.65
C MET A 415 10.51 15.42 -17.20
N ARG A 416 10.89 15.75 -15.96
CA ARG A 416 10.72 17.11 -15.44
C ARG A 416 11.53 18.14 -16.22
N SER A 417 12.81 17.85 -16.49
CA SER A 417 13.69 18.74 -17.23
C SER A 417 13.18 18.98 -18.66
N TYR A 418 12.87 17.92 -19.40
CA TYR A 418 12.36 18.03 -20.77
C TYR A 418 11.02 18.80 -20.83
N MET A 419 10.08 18.51 -19.93
CA MET A 419 8.79 19.18 -19.93
C MET A 419 8.88 20.65 -19.45
N ARG A 420 9.87 20.98 -18.63
CA ARG A 420 10.17 22.38 -18.32
C ARG A 420 10.55 23.16 -19.59
N ASP A 421 11.47 22.62 -20.39
CA ASP A 421 11.86 23.26 -21.66
C ASP A 421 10.65 23.43 -22.59
N VAL A 422 9.79 22.43 -22.69
CA VAL A 422 8.56 22.49 -23.49
C VAL A 422 7.62 23.62 -23.04
N PHE A 423 7.53 23.90 -21.71
CA PHE A 423 6.60 24.91 -21.19
C PHE A 423 7.18 26.34 -21.13
N VAL A 424 8.49 26.50 -21.16
CA VAL A 424 9.16 27.81 -21.05
C VAL A 424 9.63 28.32 -22.41
N ASP A 425 9.14 27.74 -23.50
CA ASP A 425 9.50 28.10 -24.90
C ASP A 425 11.02 28.08 -25.18
N ASN A 426 11.76 27.31 -24.42
CA ASN A 426 13.16 27.01 -24.70
C ASN A 426 13.25 26.00 -25.84
N PRO A 427 14.34 26.01 -26.67
CA PRO A 427 14.54 24.95 -27.62
C PRO A 427 14.60 23.61 -26.87
N THR A 428 13.67 22.73 -27.22
CA THR A 428 13.58 21.40 -26.58
C THR A 428 14.85 20.60 -26.87
N ASN A 429 15.48 20.11 -25.81
CA ASN A 429 16.68 19.29 -25.97
C ASN A 429 16.27 17.79 -26.02
N GLU A 430 16.29 17.21 -27.21
CA GLU A 430 15.95 15.79 -27.39
C GLU A 430 17.02 14.82 -26.85
N GLU A 431 18.22 15.31 -26.51
CA GLU A 431 19.22 14.50 -25.82
C GLU A 431 18.75 14.07 -24.41
N ILE A 432 17.89 14.85 -23.76
CA ILE A 432 17.38 14.56 -22.42
C ILE A 432 16.57 13.24 -22.40
N PRO A 433 15.50 13.07 -23.20
CA PRO A 433 14.81 11.79 -23.28
C PRO A 433 15.73 10.65 -23.74
N ALA A 434 16.57 10.88 -24.74
CA ALA A 434 17.48 9.87 -25.30
C ALA A 434 18.47 9.34 -24.23
N SER A 435 18.95 10.19 -23.33
CA SER A 435 19.89 9.82 -22.26
C SER A 435 19.35 8.78 -21.27
N VAL A 436 18.03 8.63 -21.18
CA VAL A 436 17.33 7.66 -20.33
C VAL A 436 16.59 6.58 -21.12
N GLY A 437 16.89 6.47 -22.43
CA GLY A 437 16.31 5.47 -23.32
C GLY A 437 14.83 5.68 -23.61
N MET A 438 14.35 6.94 -23.59
CA MET A 438 12.96 7.29 -23.89
C MET A 438 12.87 8.19 -25.14
N THR A 439 11.70 8.18 -25.78
CA THR A 439 11.39 9.16 -26.83
C THR A 439 10.68 10.38 -26.24
N PRO A 440 10.72 11.54 -26.92
CA PRO A 440 9.97 12.74 -26.50
C PRO A 440 8.49 12.49 -26.28
N GLU A 441 7.86 11.66 -27.13
CA GLU A 441 6.44 11.31 -27.03
C GLU A 441 6.16 10.50 -25.75
N LYS A 442 6.98 9.50 -25.45
CA LYS A 442 6.86 8.71 -24.21
C LYS A 442 7.04 9.57 -22.97
N VAL A 443 7.97 10.53 -22.99
CA VAL A 443 8.17 11.47 -21.87
C VAL A 443 6.95 12.37 -21.68
N LYS A 444 6.35 12.90 -22.76
CA LYS A 444 5.12 13.69 -22.72
C LYS A 444 3.94 12.87 -22.17
N GLU A 445 3.82 11.62 -22.61
CA GLU A 445 2.76 10.72 -22.10
C GLU A 445 2.96 10.39 -20.63
N MET A 446 4.18 10.08 -20.20
CA MET A 446 4.53 9.84 -18.80
C MET A 446 4.23 11.08 -17.94
N TYR A 447 4.56 12.29 -18.42
CA TYR A 447 4.22 13.54 -17.75
C TYR A 447 2.71 13.74 -17.61
N ARG A 448 1.95 13.49 -18.68
CA ARG A 448 0.49 13.53 -18.62
C ARG A 448 -0.06 12.60 -17.54
N LEU A 449 0.49 11.39 -17.49
CA LEU A 449 0.06 10.38 -16.53
C LEU A 449 0.47 10.74 -15.08
N LEU A 450 1.73 11.11 -14.85
CA LEU A 450 2.25 11.29 -13.49
C LEU A 450 1.99 12.69 -12.91
N SER A 451 2.07 13.75 -13.72
CA SER A 451 1.96 15.13 -13.25
C SER A 451 0.52 15.65 -13.36
N ILE A 452 -0.12 15.55 -14.52
CA ILE A 452 -1.50 16.01 -14.72
C ILE A 452 -2.46 15.06 -14.00
N ALA A 453 -2.28 13.77 -14.14
CA ALA A 453 -2.97 12.71 -13.41
C ALA A 453 -4.51 12.89 -13.41
N LYS A 454 -5.11 12.98 -14.58
CA LYS A 454 -6.58 13.04 -14.71
C LYS A 454 -7.21 11.78 -14.14
N TYR A 455 -8.47 11.86 -13.75
CA TYR A 455 -9.21 10.75 -13.15
C TYR A 455 -9.22 9.52 -14.07
N ASP A 456 -9.60 9.70 -15.33
CA ASP A 456 -9.72 8.63 -16.31
C ASP A 456 -8.35 8.03 -16.71
N ASP A 457 -7.28 8.83 -16.64
CA ASP A 457 -5.92 8.35 -16.88
C ASP A 457 -5.38 7.52 -15.70
N ARG A 458 -5.88 7.77 -14.47
CA ARG A 458 -5.45 7.07 -13.25
C ARG A 458 -6.20 5.78 -12.97
N PHE A 459 -7.47 5.70 -13.37
CA PHE A 459 -8.35 4.60 -12.99
C PHE A 459 -8.94 3.93 -14.22
N VAL A 460 -8.43 2.76 -14.53
CA VAL A 460 -8.92 1.90 -15.62
C VAL A 460 -9.38 0.59 -15.00
N ILE A 461 -10.61 0.58 -14.54
CA ILE A 461 -11.21 -0.52 -13.78
C ILE A 461 -12.41 -1.03 -14.58
N PRO A 462 -12.37 -2.27 -15.09
CA PRO A 462 -13.52 -2.85 -15.78
C PRO A 462 -14.61 -3.18 -14.76
N THR A 463 -15.86 -3.00 -15.15
CA THR A 463 -16.98 -3.55 -14.41
C THR A 463 -16.92 -5.07 -14.48
N ALA A 464 -16.67 -5.71 -13.34
CA ALA A 464 -16.51 -7.15 -13.28
C ALA A 464 -17.84 -7.88 -13.26
N HIS A 465 -18.82 -7.29 -12.61
CA HIS A 465 -20.15 -7.88 -12.43
C HIS A 465 -21.19 -6.79 -12.66
N PRO A 466 -21.82 -6.74 -13.86
CA PRO A 466 -22.98 -5.89 -14.08
C PRO A 466 -24.20 -6.38 -13.25
N GLU A 467 -24.16 -7.63 -12.81
CA GLU A 467 -25.10 -8.21 -11.85
C GLU A 467 -24.56 -8.03 -10.44
N MET A 468 -25.46 -8.01 -9.44
CA MET A 468 -25.09 -7.88 -8.03
C MET A 468 -23.83 -8.68 -7.68
N PRO A 469 -22.91 -8.12 -6.88
CA PRO A 469 -21.74 -8.84 -6.41
C PRO A 469 -22.13 -10.21 -5.91
N ARG A 470 -21.44 -11.23 -6.40
CA ARG A 470 -21.71 -12.61 -5.98
C ARG A 470 -21.58 -12.72 -4.48
N GLY A 471 -22.73 -12.89 -3.87
CA GLY A 471 -22.82 -13.24 -2.47
C GLY A 471 -22.66 -12.06 -1.53
N ILE A 472 -23.78 -11.44 -1.23
CA ILE A 472 -23.99 -10.80 0.08
C ILE A 472 -23.36 -11.67 1.20
N LYS A 473 -23.30 -13.01 1.05
CA LYS A 473 -22.59 -13.92 1.94
C LYS A 473 -21.07 -13.70 2.00
N GLU A 474 -20.43 -13.33 0.92
CA GLU A 474 -19.00 -12.94 0.92
C GLU A 474 -18.79 -11.56 1.54
N LEU A 475 -19.84 -10.73 1.55
CA LEU A 475 -19.89 -9.44 2.22
C LEU A 475 -20.23 -9.54 3.70
N GLU A 476 -20.80 -10.66 4.15
CA GLU A 476 -21.09 -10.88 5.58
C GLU A 476 -19.83 -10.87 6.44
N GLY A 477 -18.66 -11.05 5.83
CA GLY A 477 -17.38 -10.83 6.48
C GLY A 477 -16.94 -9.37 6.54
N CYS A 478 -17.55 -8.51 5.74
CA CYS A 478 -17.37 -7.07 5.82
C CYS A 478 -18.52 -6.50 6.66
N PRO A 479 -18.27 -5.80 7.76
CA PRO A 479 -19.31 -5.33 8.67
C PRO A 479 -20.15 -4.19 8.09
N VAL A 480 -20.03 -3.93 6.83
CA VAL A 480 -20.81 -2.92 6.11
C VAL A 480 -21.62 -3.67 5.06
N SER A 481 -22.93 -3.78 5.29
CA SER A 481 -23.84 -4.21 4.24
C SER A 481 -23.91 -3.11 3.18
N TYR A 482 -23.51 -3.44 1.97
CA TYR A 482 -23.59 -2.51 0.85
C TYR A 482 -24.93 -2.68 0.14
N ASP A 483 -25.66 -1.60 0.08
CA ASP A 483 -26.69 -1.45 -0.95
C ASP A 483 -25.97 -0.98 -2.22
N VAL A 484 -26.01 -1.77 -3.28
CA VAL A 484 -25.32 -1.44 -4.54
C VAL A 484 -25.83 -0.11 -5.12
N GLU A 485 -27.09 0.25 -4.89
CA GLU A 485 -27.65 1.54 -5.27
C GLU A 485 -27.03 2.71 -4.49
N ALA A 486 -26.61 2.50 -3.26
CA ALA A 486 -25.95 3.52 -2.43
C ALA A 486 -24.56 3.94 -2.96
N PHE A 487 -23.89 3.09 -3.74
CA PHE A 487 -22.61 3.42 -4.34
C PHE A 487 -22.69 4.37 -5.53
N HIS A 488 -23.81 4.40 -6.23
CA HIS A 488 -24.01 5.34 -7.33
C HIS A 488 -24.18 6.79 -6.90
N GLY A 489 -24.44 7.03 -5.63
CA GLY A 489 -24.72 8.36 -5.10
C GLY A 489 -23.75 8.88 -4.04
N LEU A 490 -22.61 8.22 -3.78
CA LEU A 490 -21.74 8.55 -2.63
C LEU A 490 -22.46 8.49 -1.27
N ALA A 491 -23.63 7.86 -1.21
CA ALA A 491 -24.32 7.69 0.05
C ALA A 491 -23.55 6.70 0.94
N PRO A 492 -23.40 7.00 2.23
CA PRO A 492 -22.84 6.04 3.17
C PRO A 492 -23.71 4.78 3.15
N ALA A 493 -23.06 3.62 3.12
CA ALA A 493 -23.77 2.36 3.22
C ALA A 493 -24.67 2.37 4.46
N THR A 494 -25.96 2.36 4.25
CA THR A 494 -26.91 2.19 5.35
C THR A 494 -26.92 0.72 5.71
N SER A 495 -26.19 0.36 6.74
CA SER A 495 -26.32 -0.98 7.32
C SER A 495 -27.67 -1.09 8.00
N ASN A 496 -28.61 -1.70 7.35
CA ASN A 496 -29.90 -2.03 7.94
C ASN A 496 -29.89 -3.40 8.63
N ARG A 497 -28.73 -3.98 8.90
CA ARG A 497 -28.67 -5.19 9.71
C ARG A 497 -27.87 -4.96 10.96
N PRO A 498 -28.47 -5.09 12.12
CA PRO A 498 -27.73 -5.31 13.33
C PRO A 498 -27.03 -6.67 13.19
N MET A 499 -25.72 -6.70 13.19
CA MET A 499 -24.99 -7.87 13.62
C MET A 499 -25.61 -8.25 14.98
N GLY A 500 -26.05 -9.50 15.12
CA GLY A 500 -26.82 -9.98 16.27
C GLY A 500 -26.17 -9.69 17.62
N GLY A 501 -26.42 -8.53 18.11
CA GLY A 501 -26.09 -7.99 19.39
C GLY A 501 -26.89 -6.70 19.52
N SER A 502 -27.68 -6.58 20.56
CA SER A 502 -28.52 -5.44 20.88
C SER A 502 -27.80 -4.12 20.61
N SER A 503 -28.26 -3.37 19.62
CA SER A 503 -27.85 -1.99 19.44
C SER A 503 -28.27 -1.17 20.65
N PRO A 504 -27.40 -0.31 21.19
CA PRO A 504 -27.86 0.75 22.06
C PRO A 504 -28.72 1.69 21.21
N GLU A 505 -29.95 1.86 21.58
CA GLU A 505 -30.87 2.82 21.00
C GLU A 505 -30.24 4.22 20.99
N GLY A 506 -30.24 4.87 19.83
CA GLY A 506 -30.22 6.31 19.79
C GLY A 506 -28.98 7.04 19.29
N ARG A 507 -28.26 6.57 18.27
CA ARG A 507 -27.41 7.47 17.46
C ARG A 507 -27.91 7.57 16.02
N GLN A 508 -28.81 8.51 15.78
CA GLN A 508 -29.04 9.03 14.42
C GLN A 508 -27.73 9.71 13.95
N MET A 509 -27.11 9.13 12.95
CA MET A 509 -26.09 9.86 12.18
C MET A 509 -26.81 10.97 11.39
N LEU A 510 -26.40 12.21 11.64
CA LEU A 510 -26.84 13.35 10.84
C LEU A 510 -26.37 13.15 9.38
N PRO A 511 -27.23 13.39 8.38
CA PRO A 511 -26.81 13.36 6.98
C PRO A 511 -25.79 14.48 6.74
N LEU A 512 -24.66 14.13 6.15
CA LEU A 512 -23.73 15.11 5.60
C LEU A 512 -24.42 15.79 4.40
N GLU A 513 -24.93 16.98 4.62
CA GLU A 513 -25.32 17.85 3.50
C GLU A 513 -24.06 18.18 2.69
N VAL A 514 -24.10 17.76 1.45
CA VAL A 514 -23.07 18.11 0.46
C VAL A 514 -23.26 19.60 0.14
N VAL A 515 -22.36 20.44 0.64
CA VAL A 515 -22.24 21.81 0.18
C VAL A 515 -21.76 21.77 -1.27
N ARG A 516 -22.59 22.27 -2.16
CA ARG A 516 -22.32 22.45 -3.60
C ARG A 516 -21.22 23.49 -3.82
#